data_3843e0649ef5a3f83d453c80a11d76ca
#
_entry.id   3843e0649ef5a3f83d453c80a11d76ca
#
_cell.length_a   1.000
_cell.length_b   1.000
_cell.length_c   1.000
_cell.angle_alpha   90.00
_cell.angle_beta   90.00
_cell.angle_gamma   90.00
#
_symmetry.space_group_name_H-M   'P 1'
#
loop_
_entity.id
_entity.type
_entity.pdbx_description
1 polymer ?
#
loop_
_entity_poly.entity_id
_entity_poly.type
_entity_poly.pdbx_seq_one_letter_code
_entity_poly.pdbx_strand_id
1 'polypeptide(L)'
;MEKGFDEKSINETVIDRMNRNVAHYHLPGLFEFIELYRVFLPLYREHREYFYDWCDIGSIYGSPADCIWGGGRVGFGDNDPQEVLELMREYGISARLTFSNSLLKEEHLRDKKCNSLCALFAGCGNKKNGVIVHSELLLDYLRKKYQELYFVSSTTKVLTDFKEFLAEVNRDDFSYVVPDFRLNKAFDRLNTLSGEQKDKVEFLCNECCYTG
;
A
#
# COMPACT_ATOMS: atom_id res chain seq x y z
N MET A 1 13.26 -24.56 38.63
CA MET A 1 13.16 -23.09 38.74
C MET A 1 12.47 -22.61 37.44
N GLU A 2 11.16 -22.57 37.47
CA GLU A 2 10.35 -22.01 36.37
C GLU A 2 10.45 -20.49 36.45
N LYS A 3 10.98 -19.85 35.38
CA LYS A 3 10.89 -18.41 35.22
C LYS A 3 9.46 -18.09 34.82
N GLY A 4 8.66 -17.60 35.77
CA GLY A 4 7.35 -17.07 35.48
C GLY A 4 7.44 -15.93 34.46
N PHE A 5 6.75 -16.07 33.36
CA PHE A 5 6.53 -14.99 32.38
C PHE A 5 5.70 -13.91 33.09
N ASP A 6 6.25 -12.71 33.17
CA ASP A 6 5.60 -11.57 33.80
C ASP A 6 4.59 -10.94 32.80
N GLU A 7 3.31 -11.28 32.94
CA GLU A 7 2.21 -10.74 32.12
C GLU A 7 2.12 -9.20 32.16
N LYS A 8 2.60 -8.57 33.24
CA LYS A 8 2.66 -7.11 33.34
C LYS A 8 3.62 -6.48 32.33
N SER A 9 4.79 -7.12 32.14
CA SER A 9 5.80 -6.63 31.19
C SER A 9 5.32 -6.70 29.74
N ILE A 10 4.48 -7.70 29.40
CA ILE A 10 3.90 -7.85 28.05
C ILE A 10 2.85 -6.75 27.80
N ASN A 11 2.00 -6.46 28.79
CA ASN A 11 0.96 -5.44 28.65
C ASN A 11 1.54 -4.02 28.57
N GLU A 12 2.56 -3.69 29.35
CA GLU A 12 3.26 -2.40 29.26
C GLU A 12 3.94 -2.23 27.88
N THR A 13 4.54 -3.29 27.34
CA THR A 13 5.17 -3.26 26.00
C THR A 13 4.16 -3.08 24.87
N VAL A 14 2.96 -3.67 25.00
CA VAL A 14 1.87 -3.52 24.01
C VAL A 14 1.26 -2.12 24.07
N ILE A 15 1.00 -1.58 25.27
CA ILE A 15 0.45 -0.23 25.45
C ILE A 15 1.45 0.84 24.99
N ASP A 16 2.74 0.65 25.26
CA ASP A 16 3.80 1.57 24.82
C ASP A 16 3.98 1.55 23.29
N ARG A 17 3.76 0.41 22.64
CA ARG A 17 3.71 0.31 21.16
C ARG A 17 2.50 1.01 20.56
N MET A 18 1.34 0.99 21.19
CA MET A 18 0.13 1.68 20.73
C MET A 18 0.24 3.21 20.82
N ASN A 19 1.12 3.74 21.67
CA ASN A 19 1.34 5.18 21.85
C ASN A 19 2.51 5.75 21.03
N ARG A 20 3.26 4.92 20.30
CA ARG A 20 4.35 5.40 19.44
C ARG A 20 3.79 5.79 18.07
N ASN A 21 4.16 6.97 17.60
CA ASN A 21 3.94 7.38 16.21
C ASN A 21 4.76 6.46 15.30
N VAL A 22 4.13 5.47 14.71
CA VAL A 22 4.77 4.52 13.79
C VAL A 22 4.64 5.04 12.37
N ALA A 23 5.76 5.13 11.66
CA ALA A 23 5.78 5.41 10.23
C ALA A 23 5.71 4.09 9.45
N HIS A 24 4.64 3.94 8.68
CA HIS A 24 4.46 2.78 7.81
C HIS A 24 5.06 3.04 6.44
N TYR A 25 6.05 2.22 6.08
CA TYR A 25 6.68 2.26 4.76
C TYR A 25 5.96 1.34 3.79
N HIS A 26 5.71 1.83 2.59
CA HIS A 26 5.10 1.09 1.50
C HIS A 26 6.18 0.84 0.43
N LEU A 27 6.53 -0.43 0.22
CA LEU A 27 7.67 -0.82 -0.60
C LEU A 27 7.21 -1.25 -2.00
N PRO A 28 7.94 -0.88 -3.08
CA PRO A 28 7.61 -1.25 -4.45
C PRO A 28 8.03 -2.67 -4.80
N GLY A 29 7.58 -3.18 -5.95
CA GLY A 29 8.11 -4.39 -6.57
C GLY A 29 7.53 -5.69 -6.02
N LEU A 30 6.23 -5.71 -5.69
CA LEU A 30 5.54 -6.88 -5.14
C LEU A 30 5.77 -8.17 -5.94
N PHE A 31 5.80 -8.09 -7.26
CA PHE A 31 6.05 -9.23 -8.15
C PHE A 31 7.50 -9.24 -8.66
N GLU A 32 8.06 -8.06 -8.89
CA GLU A 32 9.38 -7.88 -9.50
C GLU A 32 10.52 -8.25 -8.55
N PHE A 33 10.38 -7.91 -7.25
CA PHE A 33 11.46 -8.08 -6.27
C PHE A 33 11.15 -9.14 -5.22
N ILE A 34 10.35 -10.14 -5.55
CA ILE A 34 9.94 -11.18 -4.59
C ILE A 34 11.15 -11.91 -3.98
N GLU A 35 12.19 -12.18 -4.76
CA GLU A 35 13.41 -12.82 -4.27
C GLU A 35 14.19 -11.93 -3.28
N LEU A 36 14.18 -10.62 -3.50
CA LEU A 36 14.72 -9.68 -2.50
C LEU A 36 13.93 -9.75 -1.21
N TYR A 37 12.59 -9.80 -1.28
CA TYR A 37 11.74 -9.87 -0.11
C TYR A 37 11.85 -11.20 0.65
N ARG A 38 12.11 -12.31 -0.04
CA ARG A 38 12.41 -13.60 0.60
C ARG A 38 13.66 -13.55 1.50
N VAL A 39 14.60 -12.65 1.20
CA VAL A 39 15.80 -12.42 2.03
C VAL A 39 15.58 -11.29 3.03
N PHE A 40 14.99 -10.19 2.60
CA PHE A 40 14.87 -8.98 3.41
C PHE A 40 13.87 -9.13 4.57
N LEU A 41 12.72 -9.77 4.35
CA LEU A 41 11.69 -9.87 5.39
C LEU A 41 12.12 -10.73 6.60
N PRO A 42 12.79 -11.90 6.42
CA PRO A 42 13.41 -12.59 7.54
C PRO A 42 14.39 -11.70 8.31
N LEU A 43 15.32 -11.02 7.60
CA LEU A 43 16.30 -10.12 8.26
C LEU A 43 15.60 -8.99 9.02
N TYR A 44 14.57 -8.37 8.44
CA TYR A 44 13.80 -7.33 9.10
C TYR A 44 13.10 -7.84 10.37
N ARG A 45 12.57 -9.06 10.36
CA ARG A 45 11.89 -9.67 11.52
C ARG A 45 12.88 -10.09 12.62
N GLU A 46 14.00 -10.71 12.24
CA GLU A 46 14.97 -11.31 13.16
C GLU A 46 15.96 -10.29 13.73
N HIS A 47 16.19 -9.19 13.02
CA HIS A 47 17.18 -8.17 13.35
C HIS A 47 16.57 -6.78 13.50
N ARG A 48 15.50 -6.70 14.30
CA ARG A 48 14.80 -5.44 14.58
C ARG A 48 15.70 -4.37 15.22
N GLU A 49 16.78 -4.78 15.90
CA GLU A 49 17.77 -3.90 16.50
C GLU A 49 18.49 -2.98 15.51
N TYR A 50 18.48 -3.29 14.20
CA TYR A 50 19.05 -2.44 13.15
C TYR A 50 18.05 -1.45 12.56
N PHE A 51 16.79 -1.49 13.00
CA PHE A 51 15.73 -0.62 12.50
C PHE A 51 15.18 0.24 13.64
N TYR A 52 14.79 1.46 13.34
CA TYR A 52 14.13 2.30 14.32
C TYR A 52 12.81 1.69 14.79
N ASP A 53 12.51 1.81 16.07
CA ASP A 53 11.27 1.28 16.68
C ASP A 53 9.99 1.85 16.05
N TRP A 54 10.06 3.07 15.50
CA TRP A 54 8.96 3.74 14.83
C TRP A 54 8.83 3.36 13.34
N CYS A 55 9.73 2.54 12.80
CA CYS A 55 9.72 2.10 11.40
C CYS A 55 8.97 0.77 11.27
N ASP A 56 7.95 0.72 10.41
CA ASP A 56 7.23 -0.51 10.09
C ASP A 56 6.92 -0.63 8.59
N ILE A 57 6.69 -1.86 8.12
CA ILE A 57 6.29 -2.13 6.74
C ILE A 57 4.77 -2.25 6.69
N GLY A 58 4.12 -1.25 6.12
CA GLY A 58 2.66 -1.21 5.97
C GLY A 58 2.15 -2.09 4.83
N SER A 59 2.82 -2.03 3.69
CA SER A 59 2.47 -2.85 2.52
C SER A 59 3.64 -3.00 1.54
N ILE A 60 3.51 -3.97 0.62
CA ILE A 60 4.33 -4.07 -0.58
C ILE A 60 3.40 -3.99 -1.78
N TYR A 61 3.76 -3.19 -2.80
CA TYR A 61 2.90 -2.92 -3.94
C TYR A 61 3.56 -3.20 -5.29
N GLY A 62 2.75 -3.54 -6.29
CA GLY A 62 3.22 -3.79 -7.66
C GLY A 62 2.14 -4.34 -8.58
N SER A 63 2.47 -4.48 -9.85
CA SER A 63 1.66 -5.16 -10.86
C SER A 63 2.45 -6.29 -11.48
N PRO A 64 1.83 -7.44 -11.75
CA PRO A 64 2.49 -8.50 -12.52
C PRO A 64 2.65 -8.06 -13.98
N ALA A 65 3.52 -8.77 -14.71
CA ALA A 65 3.65 -8.60 -16.16
C ALA A 65 2.30 -8.83 -16.87
N ASP A 66 2.12 -8.19 -18.02
CA ASP A 66 0.94 -8.32 -18.88
C ASP A 66 -0.42 -7.98 -18.21
N CYS A 67 -0.41 -7.14 -17.19
CA CYS A 67 -1.63 -6.67 -16.54
C CYS A 67 -2.14 -5.39 -17.23
N ILE A 68 -3.24 -5.47 -17.99
CA ILE A 68 -3.78 -4.32 -18.73
C ILE A 68 -4.20 -3.17 -17.81
N TRP A 69 -4.59 -3.46 -16.56
CA TRP A 69 -4.95 -2.41 -15.57
C TRP A 69 -3.73 -1.74 -14.95
N GLY A 70 -2.56 -2.39 -15.01
CA GLY A 70 -1.28 -1.84 -14.51
C GLY A 70 -0.77 -0.66 -15.31
N GLY A 71 -1.07 -0.62 -16.61
CA GLY A 71 -0.59 0.44 -17.52
C GLY A 71 0.93 0.44 -17.63
N GLY A 72 1.54 1.63 -17.66
CA GLY A 72 2.99 1.80 -17.80
C GLY A 72 3.81 1.42 -16.55
N ARG A 73 3.18 0.98 -15.48
CA ARG A 73 3.84 0.52 -14.25
C ARG A 73 3.77 -1.00 -14.07
N VAL A 74 3.64 -1.72 -15.16
CA VAL A 74 3.70 -3.17 -15.17
C VAL A 74 5.12 -3.61 -14.86
N GLY A 75 5.30 -4.48 -13.87
CA GLY A 75 6.60 -5.06 -13.51
C GLY A 75 7.09 -6.05 -14.57
N PHE A 76 8.38 -6.36 -14.50
CA PHE A 76 9.02 -7.35 -15.38
C PHE A 76 9.00 -8.78 -14.80
N GLY A 77 8.45 -8.96 -13.61
CA GLY A 77 8.44 -10.24 -12.92
C GLY A 77 7.20 -11.08 -13.24
N ASP A 78 7.42 -12.37 -13.49
CA ASP A 78 6.38 -13.38 -13.75
C ASP A 78 6.19 -14.32 -12.54
N ASN A 79 6.38 -13.80 -11.34
CA ASN A 79 6.21 -14.59 -10.12
C ASN A 79 4.75 -14.98 -9.91
N ASP A 80 4.52 -16.19 -9.41
CA ASP A 80 3.18 -16.69 -9.13
C ASP A 80 2.50 -15.81 -8.06
N PRO A 81 1.34 -15.21 -8.37
CA PRO A 81 0.60 -14.38 -7.43
C PRO A 81 0.25 -15.09 -6.11
N GLN A 82 0.11 -16.41 -6.14
CA GLN A 82 -0.17 -17.21 -4.95
C GLN A 82 1.03 -17.25 -4.01
N GLU A 83 2.23 -17.51 -4.53
CA GLU A 83 3.47 -17.50 -3.75
C GLU A 83 3.76 -16.11 -3.17
N VAL A 84 3.50 -15.07 -3.96
CA VAL A 84 3.62 -13.68 -3.50
C VAL A 84 2.72 -13.41 -2.29
N LEU A 85 1.45 -13.83 -2.36
CA LEU A 85 0.50 -13.67 -1.26
C LEU A 85 0.84 -14.52 -0.03
N GLU A 86 1.36 -15.73 -0.23
CA GLU A 86 1.80 -16.59 0.87
C GLU A 86 2.94 -15.93 1.65
N LEU A 87 3.92 -15.36 0.95
CA LEU A 87 4.99 -14.59 1.59
C LEU A 87 4.43 -13.39 2.37
N MET A 88 3.55 -12.59 1.77
CA MET A 88 2.93 -11.44 2.46
C MET A 88 2.16 -11.86 3.71
N ARG A 89 1.44 -12.98 3.63
CA ARG A 89 0.69 -13.53 4.77
C ARG A 89 1.60 -13.99 5.90
N GLU A 90 2.71 -14.66 5.57
CA GLU A 90 3.70 -15.13 6.55
C GLU A 90 4.24 -13.98 7.41
N TYR A 91 4.46 -12.82 6.79
CA TYR A 91 4.99 -11.62 7.48
C TYR A 91 3.91 -10.65 7.95
N GLY A 92 2.63 -10.93 7.72
CA GLY A 92 1.52 -10.06 8.12
C GLY A 92 1.53 -8.71 7.40
N ILE A 93 2.04 -8.65 6.16
CA ILE A 93 2.17 -7.44 5.35
C ILE A 93 1.03 -7.39 4.33
N SER A 94 0.43 -6.22 4.15
CA SER A 94 -0.60 -6.00 3.12
C SER A 94 0.03 -6.00 1.72
N ALA A 95 -0.55 -6.76 0.79
CA ALA A 95 -0.21 -6.71 -0.62
C ALA A 95 -1.12 -5.72 -1.36
N ARG A 96 -0.54 -4.85 -2.22
CA ARG A 96 -1.31 -3.90 -3.02
C ARG A 96 -1.07 -4.11 -4.51
N LEU A 97 -2.14 -4.34 -5.27
CA LEU A 97 -2.09 -4.32 -6.73
C LEU A 97 -2.01 -2.88 -7.24
N THR A 98 -1.13 -2.60 -8.19
CA THR A 98 -1.00 -1.27 -8.78
C THR A 98 -1.68 -1.22 -10.14
N PHE A 99 -2.83 -0.53 -10.22
CA PHE A 99 -3.65 -0.37 -11.41
C PHE A 99 -3.72 1.09 -11.82
N SER A 100 -2.61 1.56 -12.43
CA SER A 100 -2.39 2.97 -12.75
C SER A 100 -2.74 3.35 -14.20
N ASN A 101 -3.36 2.43 -14.97
CA ASN A 101 -3.76 2.73 -16.33
C ASN A 101 -4.93 3.75 -16.35
N SER A 102 -4.67 4.93 -16.89
CA SER A 102 -5.63 6.02 -17.02
C SER A 102 -6.53 5.92 -18.26
N LEU A 103 -6.19 5.02 -19.21
CA LEU A 103 -6.85 4.90 -20.53
C LEU A 103 -7.84 3.72 -20.59
N LEU A 104 -8.29 3.24 -19.43
CA LEU A 104 -9.22 2.12 -19.36
C LEU A 104 -10.60 2.48 -19.92
N LYS A 105 -11.20 1.51 -20.60
CA LYS A 105 -12.57 1.54 -21.13
C LYS A 105 -13.36 0.38 -20.52
N GLU A 106 -14.69 0.40 -20.66
CA GLU A 106 -15.58 -0.63 -20.14
C GLU A 106 -15.21 -2.05 -20.60
N GLU A 107 -14.76 -2.22 -21.84
CA GLU A 107 -14.32 -3.51 -22.39
C GLU A 107 -13.14 -4.11 -21.60
N HIS A 108 -12.23 -3.25 -21.10
CA HIS A 108 -11.05 -3.67 -20.31
C HIS A 108 -11.42 -4.18 -18.91
N LEU A 109 -12.59 -3.83 -18.38
CA LEU A 109 -13.07 -4.32 -17.08
C LEU A 109 -13.33 -5.83 -17.08
N ARG A 110 -13.50 -6.43 -18.25
CA ARG A 110 -13.73 -7.88 -18.41
C ARG A 110 -12.46 -8.70 -18.52
N ASP A 111 -11.29 -8.08 -18.39
CA ASP A 111 -10.01 -8.81 -18.44
C ASP A 111 -9.97 -9.91 -17.38
N LYS A 112 -9.75 -11.15 -17.84
CA LYS A 112 -9.81 -12.33 -16.97
C LYS A 112 -8.65 -12.39 -16.00
N LYS A 113 -7.42 -12.04 -16.45
CA LYS A 113 -6.21 -12.07 -15.63
C LYS A 113 -6.32 -11.08 -14.46
N CYS A 114 -6.67 -9.84 -14.78
CA CYS A 114 -6.83 -8.79 -13.77
C CYS A 114 -7.94 -9.11 -12.76
N ASN A 115 -9.08 -9.65 -13.24
CA ASN A 115 -10.16 -10.07 -12.35
C ASN A 115 -9.77 -11.27 -11.47
N SER A 116 -9.02 -12.24 -11.99
CA SER A 116 -8.54 -13.37 -11.19
C SER A 116 -7.57 -12.92 -10.10
N LEU A 117 -6.69 -11.96 -10.40
CA LEU A 117 -5.81 -11.33 -9.40
C LEU A 117 -6.61 -10.66 -8.28
N CYS A 118 -7.61 -9.85 -8.63
CA CYS A 118 -8.45 -9.20 -7.62
C CYS A 118 -9.20 -10.22 -6.74
N ALA A 119 -9.74 -11.27 -7.34
CA ALA A 119 -10.42 -12.33 -6.59
C ALA A 119 -9.48 -13.05 -5.62
N LEU A 120 -8.25 -13.35 -6.09
CA LEU A 120 -7.22 -13.98 -5.27
C LEU A 120 -6.81 -13.07 -4.09
N PHE A 121 -6.57 -11.78 -4.34
CA PHE A 121 -6.14 -10.82 -3.33
C PHE A 121 -7.26 -10.48 -2.34
N ALA A 122 -8.52 -10.45 -2.78
CA ALA A 122 -9.68 -10.27 -1.91
C ALA A 122 -9.89 -11.48 -0.97
N GLY A 123 -9.64 -12.70 -1.45
CA GLY A 123 -9.85 -13.93 -0.69
C GLY A 123 -8.75 -14.29 0.32
N CYS A 124 -7.65 -13.55 0.37
CA CYS A 124 -6.46 -13.96 1.10
C CYS A 124 -6.16 -13.13 2.36
N GLY A 125 -6.16 -13.82 3.50
CA GLY A 125 -5.35 -13.45 4.66
C GLY A 125 -6.06 -12.73 5.80
N ASN A 126 -5.34 -12.63 6.92
CA ASN A 126 -5.78 -11.94 8.13
C ASN A 126 -5.68 -10.40 8.02
N LYS A 127 -4.95 -9.89 7.04
CA LYS A 127 -4.77 -8.47 6.76
C LYS A 127 -5.42 -8.15 5.42
N LYS A 128 -6.20 -7.07 5.35
CA LYS A 128 -6.79 -6.63 4.08
C LYS A 128 -5.69 -6.29 3.08
N ASN A 129 -5.87 -6.76 1.84
CA ASN A 129 -5.07 -6.34 0.70
C ASN A 129 -5.71 -5.15 0.01
N GLY A 130 -4.95 -4.43 -0.82
CA GLY A 130 -5.43 -3.21 -1.43
C GLY A 130 -5.15 -3.10 -2.92
N VAL A 131 -5.71 -2.05 -3.50
CA VAL A 131 -5.49 -1.66 -4.90
C VAL A 131 -5.16 -0.18 -4.96
N ILE A 132 -4.02 0.14 -5.57
CA ILE A 132 -3.66 1.51 -5.96
C ILE A 132 -4.30 1.75 -7.32
N VAL A 133 -5.22 2.70 -7.42
CA VAL A 133 -6.05 2.89 -8.61
C VAL A 133 -6.02 4.34 -9.10
N HIS A 134 -5.95 4.51 -10.43
CA HIS A 134 -6.05 5.81 -11.11
C HIS A 134 -7.44 6.06 -11.67
N SER A 135 -7.98 5.08 -12.41
CA SER A 135 -9.23 5.22 -13.17
C SER A 135 -10.46 5.15 -12.28
N GLU A 136 -11.31 6.16 -12.33
CA GLU A 136 -12.60 6.17 -11.62
C GLU A 136 -13.52 5.04 -12.11
N LEU A 137 -13.52 4.77 -13.43
CA LEU A 137 -14.25 3.65 -14.02
C LEU A 137 -13.86 2.31 -13.37
N LEU A 138 -12.55 2.10 -13.18
CA LEU A 138 -12.04 0.88 -12.54
C LEU A 138 -12.37 0.86 -11.04
N LEU A 139 -12.23 1.98 -10.35
CA LEU A 139 -12.57 2.10 -8.93
C LEU A 139 -14.02 1.70 -8.66
N ASP A 140 -14.96 2.24 -9.43
CA ASP A 140 -16.39 1.95 -9.32
C ASP A 140 -16.70 0.47 -9.56
N TYR A 141 -16.02 -0.14 -10.54
CA TYR A 141 -16.15 -1.56 -10.81
C TYR A 141 -15.64 -2.43 -9.67
N LEU A 142 -14.42 -2.14 -9.18
CA LEU A 142 -13.78 -2.93 -8.13
C LEU A 142 -14.51 -2.82 -6.80
N ARG A 143 -14.98 -1.65 -6.40
CA ARG A 143 -15.74 -1.44 -5.16
C ARG A 143 -17.03 -2.25 -5.10
N LYS A 144 -17.71 -2.41 -6.24
CA LYS A 144 -18.94 -3.21 -6.34
C LYS A 144 -18.66 -4.70 -6.27
N LYS A 145 -17.50 -5.13 -6.80
CA LYS A 145 -17.22 -6.55 -7.02
C LYS A 145 -16.31 -7.18 -5.96
N TYR A 146 -15.38 -6.41 -5.37
CA TYR A 146 -14.35 -6.87 -4.45
C TYR A 146 -14.32 -5.98 -3.20
N GLN A 147 -15.35 -6.10 -2.37
CA GLN A 147 -15.56 -5.25 -1.18
C GLN A 147 -14.55 -5.50 -0.06
N GLU A 148 -13.85 -6.62 -0.11
CA GLU A 148 -12.80 -7.00 0.85
C GLU A 148 -11.51 -6.20 0.63
N LEU A 149 -11.30 -5.66 -0.58
CA LEU A 149 -10.14 -4.84 -0.90
C LEU A 149 -10.33 -3.41 -0.39
N TYR A 150 -9.25 -2.79 0.06
CA TYR A 150 -9.22 -1.34 0.25
C TYR A 150 -8.56 -0.64 -0.95
N PHE A 151 -8.82 0.66 -1.10
CA PHE A 151 -8.36 1.42 -2.26
C PHE A 151 -7.45 2.56 -1.85
N VAL A 152 -6.44 2.80 -2.68
CA VAL A 152 -5.48 3.89 -2.55
C VAL A 152 -5.54 4.74 -3.82
N SER A 153 -5.72 6.06 -3.66
CA SER A 153 -5.67 6.99 -4.78
C SER A 153 -4.24 7.12 -5.28
N SER A 154 -4.03 6.82 -6.57
CA SER A 154 -2.70 6.73 -7.16
C SER A 154 -2.04 8.10 -7.31
N THR A 155 -0.74 8.18 -7.02
CA THR A 155 0.08 9.36 -7.31
C THR A 155 0.07 9.75 -8.80
N THR A 156 -0.26 8.81 -9.71
CA THR A 156 -0.39 9.12 -11.14
C THR A 156 -1.54 10.06 -11.47
N LYS A 157 -2.45 10.33 -10.53
CA LYS A 157 -3.46 11.40 -10.67
C LYS A 157 -2.86 12.79 -10.64
N VAL A 158 -1.60 12.93 -10.17
CA VAL A 158 -0.83 14.18 -10.17
C VAL A 158 -1.58 15.30 -9.44
N LEU A 159 -2.03 15.03 -8.22
CA LEU A 159 -2.77 16.00 -7.38
C LEU A 159 -1.81 17.06 -6.85
N THR A 160 -1.58 18.12 -7.64
CA THR A 160 -0.66 19.23 -7.31
C THR A 160 -1.36 20.39 -6.62
N ASP A 161 -2.65 20.59 -6.88
CA ASP A 161 -3.46 21.58 -6.18
C ASP A 161 -3.93 21.04 -4.83
N PHE A 162 -3.74 21.85 -3.77
CA PHE A 162 -4.08 21.40 -2.42
C PHE A 162 -5.60 21.21 -2.21
N LYS A 163 -6.43 21.96 -2.91
CA LYS A 163 -7.90 21.80 -2.79
C LYS A 163 -8.37 20.52 -3.45
N GLU A 164 -7.80 20.18 -4.61
CA GLU A 164 -8.07 18.91 -5.29
C GLU A 164 -7.58 17.74 -4.45
N PHE A 165 -6.38 17.84 -3.88
CA PHE A 165 -5.85 16.84 -2.95
C PHE A 165 -6.75 16.68 -1.72
N LEU A 166 -7.19 17.78 -1.08
CA LEU A 166 -8.08 17.73 0.08
C LEU A 166 -9.45 17.13 -0.28
N ALA A 167 -9.98 17.44 -1.46
CA ALA A 167 -11.21 16.84 -1.94
C ALA A 167 -11.06 15.31 -2.08
N GLU A 168 -9.93 14.83 -2.60
CA GLU A 168 -9.64 13.41 -2.74
C GLU A 168 -9.49 12.72 -1.36
N VAL A 169 -8.81 13.36 -0.40
CA VAL A 169 -8.66 12.86 0.98
C VAL A 169 -10.01 12.70 1.68
N ASN A 170 -10.97 13.59 1.41
CA ASN A 170 -12.31 13.55 2.02
C ASN A 170 -13.24 12.50 1.40
N ARG A 171 -12.82 11.81 0.35
CA ARG A 171 -13.62 10.73 -0.23
C ARG A 171 -13.60 9.49 0.65
N ASP A 172 -14.76 8.85 0.82
CA ASP A 172 -14.90 7.58 1.54
C ASP A 172 -14.44 6.37 0.72
N ASP A 173 -14.17 6.58 -0.57
CA ASP A 173 -13.72 5.55 -1.50
C ASP A 173 -12.31 5.08 -1.20
N PHE A 174 -11.47 5.95 -0.65
CA PHE A 174 -10.06 5.71 -0.44
C PHE A 174 -9.72 5.59 1.04
N SER A 175 -9.00 4.53 1.36
CA SER A 175 -8.34 4.40 2.66
C SER A 175 -7.09 5.28 2.73
N TYR A 176 -6.41 5.46 1.60
CA TYR A 176 -5.21 6.30 1.51
C TYR A 176 -5.17 7.09 0.20
N VAL A 177 -4.52 8.25 0.25
CA VAL A 177 -4.35 9.16 -0.89
C VAL A 177 -2.88 9.55 -0.99
N VAL A 178 -2.29 9.37 -2.18
CA VAL A 178 -0.90 9.73 -2.44
C VAL A 178 -0.86 11.06 -3.21
N PRO A 179 -0.51 12.19 -2.57
CA PRO A 179 -0.37 13.46 -3.27
C PRO A 179 0.81 13.44 -4.24
N ASP A 180 0.85 14.44 -5.10
CA ASP A 180 2.06 14.73 -5.86
C ASP A 180 3.21 15.14 -4.90
N PHE A 181 4.44 14.71 -5.18
CA PHE A 181 5.61 14.94 -4.33
C PHE A 181 5.87 16.44 -4.05
N ARG A 182 5.43 17.33 -4.93
CA ARG A 182 5.52 18.79 -4.74
C ARG A 182 4.77 19.29 -3.51
N LEU A 183 3.77 18.55 -3.04
CA LEU A 183 3.06 18.86 -1.80
C LEU A 183 3.76 18.35 -0.54
N ASN A 184 4.78 17.50 -0.64
CA ASN A 184 5.48 16.92 0.52
C ASN A 184 6.06 17.97 1.49
N LYS A 185 6.40 19.16 0.99
CA LYS A 185 6.95 20.27 1.79
C LYS A 185 5.96 21.39 2.06
N ALA A 186 4.70 21.23 1.71
CA ALA A 186 3.66 22.23 1.95
C ALA A 186 3.16 22.19 3.41
N PHE A 187 4.08 22.27 4.38
CA PHE A 187 3.80 22.07 5.81
C PHE A 187 2.69 22.96 6.35
N ASP A 188 2.64 24.23 5.95
CA ASP A 188 1.60 25.16 6.40
C ASP A 188 0.19 24.68 6.03
N ARG A 189 0.06 24.08 4.85
CA ARG A 189 -1.20 23.51 4.37
C ARG A 189 -1.47 22.13 4.97
N LEU A 190 -0.46 21.26 5.01
CA LEU A 190 -0.58 19.90 5.56
C LEU A 190 -0.93 19.94 7.06
N ASN A 191 -0.47 20.96 7.80
CA ASN A 191 -0.81 21.14 9.21
C ASN A 191 -2.27 21.52 9.45
N THR A 192 -2.99 21.99 8.42
CA THR A 192 -4.43 22.29 8.53
C THR A 192 -5.31 21.04 8.45
N LEU A 193 -4.76 19.90 8.04
CA LEU A 193 -5.48 18.64 7.99
C LEU A 193 -5.83 18.15 9.39
N SER A 194 -7.03 17.58 9.54
CA SER A 194 -7.44 16.87 10.77
C SER A 194 -6.58 15.62 11.01
N GLY A 195 -6.65 15.03 12.21
CA GLY A 195 -5.99 13.75 12.49
C GLY A 195 -6.41 12.65 11.52
N GLU A 196 -7.71 12.45 11.32
CA GLU A 196 -8.26 11.47 10.39
C GLU A 196 -7.82 11.69 8.94
N GLN A 197 -7.72 12.95 8.49
CA GLN A 197 -7.21 13.27 7.16
C GLN A 197 -5.72 12.95 7.03
N LYS A 198 -4.91 13.24 8.06
CA LYS A 198 -3.47 12.93 8.08
C LYS A 198 -3.23 11.43 8.02
N ASP A 199 -4.05 10.63 8.70
CA ASP A 199 -3.95 9.16 8.70
C ASP A 199 -4.23 8.54 7.31
N LYS A 200 -4.90 9.27 6.42
CA LYS A 200 -5.15 8.86 5.03
C LYS A 200 -4.05 9.27 4.05
N VAL A 201 -3.06 10.07 4.46
CA VAL A 201 -2.04 10.60 3.53
C VAL A 201 -0.80 9.73 3.50
N GLU A 202 -0.41 9.29 2.31
CA GLU A 202 0.85 8.58 2.06
C GLU A 202 1.77 9.45 1.19
N PHE A 203 2.99 9.74 1.66
CA PHE A 203 3.95 10.57 0.93
C PHE A 203 4.95 9.73 0.14
N LEU A 204 5.32 10.21 -1.04
CA LEU A 204 6.44 9.66 -1.81
C LEU A 204 7.76 10.08 -1.16
N CYS A 205 8.54 9.11 -0.69
CA CYS A 205 9.84 9.37 -0.06
C CYS A 205 11.01 9.37 -1.06
N ASN A 206 10.90 8.56 -2.12
CA ASN A 206 11.93 8.38 -3.15
C ASN A 206 11.36 8.75 -4.51
N GLU A 207 11.34 10.05 -4.82
CA GLU A 207 10.97 10.53 -6.15
C GLU A 207 12.22 10.80 -6.97
N CYS A 208 12.14 10.57 -8.30
CA CYS A 208 13.23 10.94 -9.21
C CYS A 208 13.46 12.45 -9.12
N CYS A 209 14.72 12.85 -8.92
CA CYS A 209 15.11 14.24 -8.94
C CYS A 209 14.81 14.80 -10.34
N TYR A 210 13.79 15.61 -10.47
CA TYR A 210 13.47 16.32 -11.70
C TYR A 210 14.35 17.57 -11.74
N THR A 211 15.58 17.41 -12.20
CA THR A 211 16.38 18.55 -12.63
C THR A 211 15.98 18.88 -14.05
N GLY A 212 14.97 19.73 -14.20
CA GLY A 212 14.65 20.40 -15.44
C GLY A 212 15.38 21.71 -15.55
#